data_47a5d9fd4dc3419e3f62b89e37e3c6c0
#
_entry.id   47a5d9fd4dc3419e3f62b89e37e3c6c0
#
_cell.length_a   1.000
_cell.length_b   1.000
_cell.length_c   1.000
_cell.angle_alpha   90.00
_cell.angle_beta   90.00
_cell.angle_gamma   90.00
#
_symmetry.space_group_name_H-M   'P 1'
#
loop_
_entity.id
_entity.type
_entity.pdbx_description
1 polymer ?
#
loop_
_entity_poly.entity_id
_entity_poly.type
_entity_poly.pdbx_seq_one_letter_code
_entity_poly.pdbx_strand_id
1 'polypeptide(L)'
;YFLGNDVKENAPFRDFEIVLSGILPCGSKTTVTIVNISPYVDVAISKEFSKSYKVLSKAMAEKSITYNTIVLVKGKKLIGFSENTDQEFARIKFSSISMRKKFIETFMNKYEMFNCDTSCYYRTVSREYHINLSSWNLLKKYKLDSNSIYKGAYNFIVNVKDIEGIEEIPDEISINETIYSNDILRKDKSMLMTFDIEMYSPILGRVPNGDEESDELFMIGMTLHNTNADG
;
A
#
# COMPACT_ATOMS: atom_id res chain seq x y z
N TYR A 1 -10.38 7.15 -7.64
CA TYR A 1 -10.07 5.72 -7.73
C TYR A 1 -8.59 5.55 -7.99
N PHE A 2 -7.91 4.89 -7.09
CA PHE A 2 -6.51 4.57 -7.25
C PHE A 2 -6.38 3.06 -7.42
N LEU A 3 -5.96 2.64 -8.61
CA LEU A 3 -5.59 1.27 -8.90
C LEU A 3 -4.09 1.22 -9.11
N GLY A 4 -3.43 0.38 -8.38
CA GLY A 4 -2.12 -0.09 -8.79
C GLY A 4 -0.97 0.19 -7.86
N ASN A 5 -0.32 -0.89 -7.61
CA ASN A 5 0.89 -1.01 -6.86
C ASN A 5 2.06 -1.09 -7.83
N ASP A 6 2.85 -0.05 -7.91
CA ASP A 6 4.24 -0.22 -8.32
C ASP A 6 5.13 0.16 -7.15
N VAL A 7 5.32 -0.81 -6.25
CA VAL A 7 6.42 -0.74 -5.30
C VAL A 7 7.68 -1.04 -6.08
N LYS A 8 8.43 -0.01 -6.45
CA LYS A 8 9.76 -0.20 -7.03
C LYS A 8 10.72 -0.71 -5.96
N GLU A 9 10.89 -2.02 -5.90
CA GLU A 9 11.80 -2.70 -4.95
C GLU A 9 13.30 -2.55 -5.27
N ASN A 10 13.70 -1.92 -6.36
CA ASN A 10 15.05 -2.07 -6.92
C ASN A 10 15.95 -0.84 -6.87
N ALA A 11 15.85 0.02 -5.86
CA ALA A 11 16.90 1.00 -5.61
C ALA A 11 17.45 0.83 -4.19
N PRO A 12 18.72 0.45 -4.03
CA PRO A 12 19.28 0.09 -2.71
C PRO A 12 19.34 1.23 -1.68
N PHE A 13 18.96 2.45 -2.04
CA PHE A 13 19.05 3.63 -1.17
C PHE A 13 17.92 4.65 -1.33
N ARG A 14 16.75 4.28 -1.89
CA ARG A 14 15.60 5.18 -1.90
C ARG A 14 14.72 4.92 -0.70
N ASP A 15 14.23 6.02 -0.11
CA ASP A 15 13.16 5.97 0.88
C ASP A 15 11.95 5.25 0.30
N PHE A 16 11.21 4.56 1.17
CA PHE A 16 10.01 3.85 0.73
C PHE A 16 8.95 4.85 0.24
N GLU A 17 8.44 4.62 -0.95
CA GLU A 17 7.42 5.43 -1.60
C GLU A 17 6.24 4.56 -2.01
N ILE A 18 5.03 5.13 -1.98
CA ILE A 18 3.83 4.51 -2.52
C ILE A 18 3.37 5.35 -3.70
N VAL A 19 3.16 4.72 -4.84
CA VAL A 19 2.60 5.36 -6.01
C VAL A 19 1.17 4.92 -6.21
N LEU A 20 0.27 5.87 -6.19
CA LEU A 20 -1.14 5.67 -6.47
C LEU A 20 -1.47 6.24 -7.85
N SER A 21 -2.18 5.46 -8.66
CA SER A 21 -2.71 5.90 -9.94
C SER A 21 -4.21 6.15 -9.84
N GLY A 22 -4.70 7.22 -10.44
CA GLY A 22 -6.10 7.59 -10.33
C GLY A 22 -6.54 8.64 -11.34
N ILE A 23 -7.61 9.32 -11.02
CA ILE A 23 -8.19 10.40 -11.84
C ILE A 23 -8.41 11.64 -10.99
N LEU A 24 -8.35 12.79 -11.63
CA LEU A 24 -8.81 14.07 -11.09
C LEU A 24 -10.30 14.26 -11.33
N PRO A 25 -10.99 15.20 -10.65
CA PRO A 25 -12.39 15.50 -10.89
C PRO A 25 -12.73 15.83 -12.36
N CYS A 26 -11.79 16.43 -13.09
CA CYS A 26 -11.92 16.69 -14.52
C CYS A 26 -11.79 15.44 -15.41
N GLY A 27 -11.54 14.25 -14.83
CA GLY A 27 -11.33 12.99 -15.56
C GLY A 27 -9.91 12.74 -16.06
N SER A 28 -8.98 13.67 -15.86
CA SER A 28 -7.58 13.49 -16.26
C SER A 28 -6.88 12.43 -15.41
N LYS A 29 -6.13 11.53 -16.06
CA LYS A 29 -5.31 10.53 -15.37
C LYS A 29 -4.21 11.21 -14.56
N THR A 30 -3.99 10.72 -13.36
CA THR A 30 -2.97 11.25 -12.46
C THR A 30 -2.22 10.14 -11.75
N THR A 31 -1.00 10.46 -11.31
CA THR A 31 -0.25 9.65 -10.34
C THR A 31 0.12 10.50 -9.14
N VAL A 32 0.11 9.87 -7.97
CA VAL A 32 0.49 10.51 -6.71
C VAL A 32 1.57 9.65 -6.06
N THR A 33 2.79 10.20 -5.98
CA THR A 33 3.90 9.58 -5.25
C THR A 33 3.89 10.08 -3.82
N ILE A 34 3.58 9.18 -2.89
CA ILE A 34 3.53 9.46 -1.45
C ILE A 34 4.89 9.17 -0.86
N VAL A 35 5.51 10.18 -0.27
CA VAL A 35 6.85 10.12 0.31
C VAL A 35 6.85 10.30 1.82
N ASN A 36 8.02 10.15 2.45
CA ASN A 36 8.24 10.26 3.90
C ASN A 36 7.50 9.19 4.71
N ILE A 37 7.39 8.00 4.15
CA ILE A 37 6.86 6.82 4.82
C ILE A 37 8.03 6.05 5.41
N SER A 38 8.00 5.79 6.73
CA SER A 38 8.97 4.92 7.38
C SER A 38 8.34 3.55 7.60
N PRO A 39 8.74 2.51 6.86
CA PRO A 39 8.25 1.15 7.09
C PRO A 39 8.56 0.70 8.51
N TYR A 40 7.61 0.01 9.16
CA TYR A 40 7.81 -0.44 10.52
C TYR A 40 7.25 -1.85 10.78
N VAL A 41 7.66 -2.41 11.91
CA VAL A 41 7.12 -3.63 12.51
C VAL A 41 6.94 -3.38 14.00
N ASP A 42 5.86 -3.86 14.56
CA ASP A 42 5.59 -3.83 16.00
C ASP A 42 5.94 -5.19 16.62
N VAL A 43 6.81 -5.18 17.62
CA VAL A 43 7.24 -6.37 18.37
C VAL A 43 6.64 -6.29 19.75
N ALA A 44 5.90 -7.33 20.18
CA ALA A 44 5.35 -7.40 21.52
C ALA A 44 6.49 -7.44 22.54
N ILE A 45 6.39 -6.65 23.60
CA ILE A 45 7.36 -6.64 24.70
C ILE A 45 6.73 -7.14 25.98
N SER A 46 7.41 -8.09 26.62
CA SER A 46 7.02 -8.67 27.91
C SER A 46 7.83 -8.14 29.07
N LYS A 47 8.82 -7.29 28.78
CA LYS A 47 9.77 -6.73 29.75
C LYS A 47 9.82 -5.22 29.60
N GLU A 48 10.48 -4.56 30.56
CA GLU A 48 10.76 -3.14 30.46
C GLU A 48 11.36 -2.77 29.08
N PHE A 49 10.84 -1.70 28.48
CA PHE A 49 11.20 -1.25 27.14
C PHE A 49 12.71 -1.09 26.93
N SER A 50 13.41 -0.53 27.94
CA SER A 50 14.86 -0.32 27.88
C SER A 50 15.64 -1.64 27.69
N LYS A 51 15.19 -2.72 28.30
CA LYS A 51 15.78 -4.06 28.15
C LYS A 51 15.45 -4.66 26.80
N SER A 52 14.22 -4.51 26.33
CA SER A 52 13.77 -4.97 25.01
C SER A 52 14.49 -4.23 23.90
N TYR A 53 14.67 -2.91 24.02
CA TYR A 53 15.46 -2.09 23.10
C TYR A 53 16.88 -2.62 22.92
N LYS A 54 17.61 -2.88 24.02
CA LYS A 54 18.98 -3.38 23.97
C LYS A 54 19.06 -4.75 23.27
N VAL A 55 18.13 -5.65 23.58
CA VAL A 55 18.08 -6.99 22.97
C VAL A 55 17.81 -6.91 21.47
N LEU A 56 16.81 -6.11 21.05
CA LEU A 56 16.45 -5.93 19.64
C LEU A 56 17.57 -5.27 18.85
N SER A 57 18.17 -4.20 19.39
CA SER A 57 19.29 -3.49 18.74
C SER A 57 20.49 -4.40 18.52
N LYS A 58 20.86 -5.19 19.53
CA LYS A 58 21.96 -6.17 19.42
C LYS A 58 21.65 -7.24 18.38
N ALA A 59 20.45 -7.83 18.42
CA ALA A 59 20.03 -8.86 17.47
C ALA A 59 20.04 -8.36 16.02
N MET A 60 19.59 -7.12 15.78
CA MET A 60 19.63 -6.51 14.45
C MET A 60 21.05 -6.24 13.99
N ALA A 61 21.94 -5.74 14.87
CA ALA A 61 23.33 -5.50 14.54
C ALA A 61 24.05 -6.81 14.14
N GLU A 62 23.83 -7.92 14.86
CA GLU A 62 24.39 -9.24 14.54
C GLU A 62 23.95 -9.76 13.16
N LYS A 63 22.80 -9.33 12.65
CA LYS A 63 22.24 -9.71 11.35
C LYS A 63 22.44 -8.65 10.26
N SER A 64 23.16 -7.58 10.54
CA SER A 64 23.36 -6.45 9.62
C SER A 64 22.02 -5.88 9.11
N ILE A 65 21.08 -5.67 10.02
CA ILE A 65 19.79 -5.05 9.76
C ILE A 65 19.84 -3.61 10.28
N THR A 66 19.73 -2.65 9.36
CA THR A 66 19.70 -1.22 9.70
C THR A 66 18.27 -0.76 9.98
N TYR A 67 18.12 0.13 10.93
CA TYR A 67 16.83 0.73 11.30
C TYR A 67 17.03 2.21 11.66
N ASN A 68 15.94 2.98 11.56
CA ASN A 68 15.96 4.41 11.88
C ASN A 68 15.79 4.64 13.39
N THR A 69 14.78 4.01 13.99
CA THR A 69 14.46 4.19 15.41
C THR A 69 13.64 3.03 15.94
N ILE A 70 13.65 2.87 17.27
CA ILE A 70 12.74 1.99 18.01
C ILE A 70 12.03 2.85 19.03
N VAL A 71 10.70 2.85 19.01
CA VAL A 71 9.86 3.63 19.90
C VAL A 71 8.87 2.74 20.64
N LEU A 72 8.53 3.11 21.88
CA LEU A 72 7.46 2.46 22.62
C LEU A 72 6.11 2.94 22.08
N VAL A 73 5.23 2.02 21.74
CA VAL A 73 3.84 2.30 21.38
C VAL A 73 2.90 1.43 22.20
N LYS A 74 1.70 1.93 22.48
CA LYS A 74 0.63 1.19 23.13
C LYS A 74 -0.48 0.94 22.14
N GLY A 75 -1.08 -0.23 22.22
CA GLY A 75 -2.17 -0.60 21.35
C GLY A 75 -2.83 -1.90 21.78
N LYS A 76 -3.90 -2.26 21.11
CA LYS A 76 -4.63 -3.50 21.37
C LYS A 76 -4.13 -4.60 20.46
N LYS A 77 -4.04 -5.80 20.99
CA LYS A 77 -3.77 -6.99 20.18
C LYS A 77 -5.03 -7.33 19.38
N LEU A 78 -4.92 -7.36 18.05
CA LEU A 78 -6.05 -7.63 17.15
C LEU A 78 -6.30 -9.14 16.91
N ILE A 79 -5.38 -10.01 17.35
CA ILE A 79 -5.45 -11.45 17.11
C ILE A 79 -5.67 -12.18 18.43
N GLY A 80 -6.67 -13.06 18.45
CA GLY A 80 -7.04 -13.87 19.60
C GLY A 80 -8.03 -13.19 20.55
N PHE A 81 -8.50 -13.94 21.54
CA PHE A 81 -9.27 -13.36 22.64
C PHE A 81 -8.30 -12.61 23.54
N SER A 82 -8.20 -11.30 23.36
CA SER A 82 -7.47 -10.45 24.28
C SER A 82 -8.48 -9.77 25.21
N GLU A 83 -8.17 -9.75 26.50
CA GLU A 83 -8.76 -8.78 27.39
C GLU A 83 -8.54 -7.39 26.78
N ASN A 84 -9.53 -6.50 26.88
CA ASN A 84 -9.52 -5.18 26.24
C ASN A 84 -8.48 -4.22 26.86
N THR A 85 -7.28 -4.76 27.15
CA THR A 85 -6.16 -4.06 27.77
C THR A 85 -5.14 -3.64 26.74
N ASP A 86 -4.61 -2.43 26.88
CA ASP A 86 -3.51 -1.96 26.05
C ASP A 86 -2.24 -2.75 26.35
N GLN A 87 -1.60 -3.22 25.30
CA GLN A 87 -0.31 -3.88 25.33
C GLN A 87 0.79 -2.95 24.84
N GLU A 88 1.99 -3.09 25.35
CA GLU A 88 3.16 -2.34 24.93
C GLU A 88 3.90 -3.07 23.82
N PHE A 89 4.31 -2.30 22.80
CA PHE A 89 5.10 -2.79 21.66
C PHE A 89 6.32 -1.93 21.43
N ALA A 90 7.41 -2.57 21.00
CA ALA A 90 8.55 -1.88 20.42
C ALA A 90 8.28 -1.71 18.90
N ARG A 91 7.97 -0.51 18.46
CA ARG A 91 7.83 -0.18 17.04
C ARG A 91 9.21 0.13 16.46
N ILE A 92 9.65 -0.73 15.56
CA ILE A 92 10.92 -0.59 14.86
C ILE A 92 10.65 0.03 13.50
N LYS A 93 11.18 1.22 13.24
CA LYS A 93 11.08 1.93 11.95
C LYS A 93 12.35 1.70 11.15
N PHE A 94 12.18 1.33 9.89
CA PHE A 94 13.26 1.01 8.96
C PHE A 94 13.45 2.10 7.92
N SER A 95 14.66 2.20 7.36
CA SER A 95 14.97 3.09 6.25
C SER A 95 14.41 2.58 4.91
N SER A 96 14.20 1.27 4.79
CA SER A 96 13.70 0.67 3.55
C SER A 96 12.78 -0.52 3.83
N ILE A 97 11.95 -0.84 2.84
CA ILE A 97 11.07 -2.01 2.90
C ILE A 97 11.87 -3.33 2.90
N SER A 98 13.03 -3.36 2.24
CA SER A 98 13.92 -4.53 2.21
C SER A 98 14.50 -4.85 3.60
N MET A 99 14.90 -3.82 4.37
CA MET A 99 15.36 -4.03 5.74
C MET A 99 14.24 -4.50 6.66
N ARG A 100 13.03 -3.94 6.50
CA ARG A 100 11.84 -4.43 7.20
C ARG A 100 11.56 -5.90 6.87
N LYS A 101 11.56 -6.28 5.59
CA LYS A 101 11.34 -7.66 5.14
C LYS A 101 12.39 -8.61 5.72
N LYS A 102 13.67 -8.23 5.63
CA LYS A 102 14.79 -8.99 6.22
C LYS A 102 14.61 -9.21 7.73
N PHE A 103 14.16 -8.19 8.46
CA PHE A 103 13.88 -8.30 9.89
C PHE A 103 12.77 -9.32 10.16
N ILE A 104 11.65 -9.22 9.45
CA ILE A 104 10.51 -10.12 9.61
C ILE A 104 10.96 -11.58 9.36
N GLU A 105 11.57 -11.86 8.21
CA GLU A 105 12.02 -13.19 7.82
C GLU A 105 13.04 -13.78 8.81
N THR A 106 13.93 -12.94 9.34
CA THR A 106 14.97 -13.38 10.29
C THR A 106 14.40 -13.72 11.67
N PHE A 107 13.37 -13.00 12.10
CA PHE A 107 12.93 -13.04 13.49
C PHE A 107 11.47 -13.46 13.70
N MET A 108 10.72 -13.83 12.66
CA MET A 108 9.30 -14.22 12.77
C MET A 108 9.04 -15.39 13.72
N ASN A 109 10.00 -16.30 13.88
CA ASN A 109 9.88 -17.44 14.80
C ASN A 109 10.44 -17.14 16.21
N LYS A 110 11.02 -15.95 16.41
CA LYS A 110 11.66 -15.58 17.69
C LYS A 110 10.88 -14.56 18.48
N TYR A 111 10.20 -13.66 17.79
CA TYR A 111 9.42 -12.59 18.41
C TYR A 111 7.96 -12.63 17.94
N GLU A 112 7.05 -12.31 18.83
CA GLU A 112 5.66 -12.06 18.47
C GLU A 112 5.58 -10.69 17.77
N MET A 113 5.21 -10.69 16.49
CA MET A 113 5.22 -9.50 15.65
C MET A 113 3.82 -9.16 15.15
N PHE A 114 3.59 -7.87 14.97
CA PHE A 114 2.37 -7.29 14.40
C PHE A 114 2.75 -6.32 13.28
N ASN A 115 1.80 -6.06 12.38
CA ASN A 115 2.07 -5.28 11.16
C ASN A 115 3.27 -5.85 10.36
N CYS A 116 3.36 -7.19 10.32
CA CYS A 116 4.46 -7.91 9.70
C CYS A 116 4.12 -8.47 8.30
N ASP A 117 3.03 -8.02 7.67
CA ASP A 117 2.72 -8.37 6.29
C ASP A 117 3.85 -7.90 5.36
N THR A 118 4.42 -8.84 4.61
CA THR A 118 5.55 -8.57 3.71
C THR A 118 5.12 -8.18 2.30
N SER A 119 3.90 -8.49 1.90
CA SER A 119 3.43 -8.31 0.51
C SER A 119 2.58 -7.06 0.31
N CYS A 120 1.87 -6.59 1.32
CA CYS A 120 0.84 -5.56 1.21
C CYS A 120 1.04 -4.39 2.19
N TYR A 121 2.28 -3.96 2.41
CA TYR A 121 2.58 -2.90 3.38
C TYR A 121 1.84 -1.58 3.09
N TYR A 122 1.52 -1.29 1.84
CA TYR A 122 0.69 -0.14 1.46
C TYR A 122 -0.68 -0.12 2.16
N ARG A 123 -1.27 -1.29 2.49
CA ARG A 123 -2.52 -1.38 3.27
C ARG A 123 -2.33 -0.92 4.72
N THR A 124 -1.16 -1.17 5.31
CA THR A 124 -0.81 -0.66 6.63
C THR A 124 -0.71 0.86 6.60
N VAL A 125 -0.04 1.42 5.59
CA VAL A 125 0.06 2.87 5.39
C VAL A 125 -1.30 3.50 5.16
N SER A 126 -2.13 2.91 4.29
CA SER A 126 -3.51 3.37 4.03
C SER A 126 -4.31 3.49 5.32
N ARG A 127 -4.29 2.46 6.17
CA ARG A 127 -5.01 2.47 7.46
C ARG A 127 -4.45 3.48 8.46
N GLU A 128 -3.12 3.58 8.56
CA GLU A 128 -2.46 4.45 9.56
C GLU A 128 -2.65 5.94 9.22
N TYR A 129 -2.65 6.27 7.95
CA TYR A 129 -2.75 7.66 7.48
C TYR A 129 -4.12 8.01 6.89
N HIS A 130 -5.12 7.13 7.04
CA HIS A 130 -6.47 7.32 6.51
C HIS A 130 -6.50 7.67 5.02
N ILE A 131 -5.68 6.95 4.21
CA ILE A 131 -5.62 7.12 2.76
C ILE A 131 -6.58 6.16 2.10
N ASN A 132 -7.53 6.66 1.34
CA ASN A 132 -8.44 5.82 0.58
C ASN A 132 -7.74 5.19 -0.63
N LEU A 133 -7.88 3.86 -0.80
CA LEU A 133 -7.31 3.14 -1.95
C LEU A 133 -8.29 3.03 -3.12
N SER A 134 -9.58 3.22 -2.88
CA SER A 134 -10.65 3.08 -3.87
C SER A 134 -11.69 4.21 -3.83
N SER A 135 -11.33 5.36 -3.27
CA SER A 135 -12.18 6.54 -3.18
C SER A 135 -11.32 7.81 -3.28
N TRP A 136 -11.96 8.96 -3.08
CA TRP A 136 -11.30 10.25 -3.20
C TRP A 136 -10.37 10.52 -2.03
N ASN A 137 -9.25 11.17 -2.35
CA ASN A 137 -8.32 11.72 -1.37
C ASN A 137 -8.09 13.21 -1.67
N LEU A 138 -7.88 13.98 -0.61
CA LEU A 138 -7.50 15.38 -0.68
C LEU A 138 -5.99 15.51 -0.55
N LEU A 139 -5.34 16.19 -1.49
CA LEU A 139 -3.94 16.58 -1.39
C LEU A 139 -3.86 18.00 -0.83
N LYS A 140 -3.42 18.14 0.43
CA LYS A 140 -3.34 19.45 1.13
C LYS A 140 -2.15 20.29 0.65
N LYS A 141 -0.99 19.64 0.47
CA LYS A 141 0.24 20.22 -0.05
C LYS A 141 0.92 19.22 -0.97
N TYR A 142 1.29 19.66 -2.15
CA TYR A 142 1.93 18.82 -3.15
C TYR A 142 2.93 19.58 -3.99
N LYS A 143 3.76 18.84 -4.72
CA LYS A 143 4.62 19.33 -5.79
C LYS A 143 4.26 18.64 -7.08
N LEU A 144 4.31 19.34 -8.21
CA LEU A 144 4.22 18.71 -9.52
C LEU A 144 5.56 18.05 -9.85
N ASP A 145 5.52 16.83 -10.31
CA ASP A 145 6.69 16.09 -10.81
C ASP A 145 6.69 16.09 -12.33
N SER A 146 7.37 17.08 -12.91
CA SER A 146 7.55 17.21 -14.37
C SER A 146 8.46 16.13 -14.96
N ASN A 147 9.26 15.45 -14.14
CA ASN A 147 10.21 14.42 -14.56
C ASN A 147 9.73 13.01 -14.22
N SER A 148 8.45 12.85 -13.93
CA SER A 148 7.88 11.56 -13.60
C SER A 148 8.03 10.57 -14.74
N ILE A 149 8.40 9.35 -14.38
CA ILE A 149 8.41 8.21 -15.31
C ILE A 149 7.01 7.64 -15.54
N TYR A 150 6.04 8.08 -14.74
CA TYR A 150 4.65 7.63 -14.83
C TYR A 150 3.90 8.42 -15.90
N LYS A 151 3.09 7.72 -16.68
CA LYS A 151 2.34 8.29 -17.81
C LYS A 151 0.98 8.90 -17.39
N GLY A 152 0.97 9.65 -16.32
CA GLY A 152 -0.20 10.48 -15.94
C GLY A 152 -0.16 11.83 -16.65
N ALA A 153 -1.34 12.43 -16.91
CA ALA A 153 -1.39 13.83 -17.38
C ALA A 153 -0.85 14.78 -16.29
N TYR A 154 -1.04 14.41 -15.04
CA TYR A 154 -0.52 15.11 -13.89
C TYR A 154 0.16 14.12 -12.95
N ASN A 155 1.34 14.47 -12.46
CA ASN A 155 2.09 13.67 -11.50
C ASN A 155 2.39 14.53 -10.28
N PHE A 156 1.99 14.04 -9.11
CA PHE A 156 2.13 14.76 -7.85
C PHE A 156 3.09 14.02 -6.92
N ILE A 157 3.90 14.78 -6.18
CA ILE A 157 4.65 14.29 -5.03
C ILE A 157 4.02 14.91 -3.79
N VAL A 158 3.63 14.07 -2.85
CA VAL A 158 2.96 14.49 -1.62
C VAL A 158 3.61 13.82 -0.40
N ASN A 159 3.75 14.59 0.69
CA ASN A 159 4.12 14.00 1.97
C ASN A 159 2.93 13.19 2.51
N VAL A 160 3.19 12.04 3.11
CA VAL A 160 2.16 11.16 3.68
C VAL A 160 1.23 11.87 4.69
N LYS A 161 1.69 12.96 5.30
CA LYS A 161 0.88 13.78 6.22
C LYS A 161 -0.01 14.83 5.53
N ASP A 162 0.23 15.04 4.25
CA ASP A 162 -0.48 16.05 3.45
C ASP A 162 -1.49 15.43 2.48
N ILE A 163 -1.75 14.13 2.61
CA ILE A 163 -2.82 13.41 1.91
C ILE A 163 -3.80 12.83 2.93
N GLU A 164 -5.08 12.90 2.65
CA GLU A 164 -6.16 12.45 3.52
C GLU A 164 -7.32 11.89 2.72
N GLY A 165 -7.84 10.73 3.12
CA GLY A 165 -9.05 10.15 2.55
C GLY A 165 -10.28 11.00 2.88
N ILE A 166 -11.14 11.19 1.90
CA ILE A 166 -12.44 11.87 2.08
C ILE A 166 -13.46 10.79 2.46
N GLU A 167 -14.02 10.85 3.66
CA GLU A 167 -15.03 9.90 4.14
C GLU A 167 -16.39 10.18 3.49
N GLU A 168 -16.78 11.45 3.47
CA GLU A 168 -18.01 11.90 2.83
C GLU A 168 -17.68 12.88 1.71
N ILE A 169 -18.16 12.59 0.50
CA ILE A 169 -17.98 13.48 -0.63
C ILE A 169 -18.89 14.70 -0.39
N PRO A 170 -18.34 15.90 -0.25
CA PRO A 170 -19.14 17.10 -0.05
C PRO A 170 -20.02 17.39 -1.27
N ASP A 171 -21.08 18.19 -1.11
CA ASP A 171 -22.02 18.52 -2.18
C ASP A 171 -21.32 19.18 -3.38
N GLU A 172 -20.26 19.93 -3.11
CA GLU A 172 -19.41 20.52 -4.14
C GLU A 172 -17.98 20.71 -3.63
N ILE A 173 -17.02 20.62 -4.53
CA ILE A 173 -15.60 20.92 -4.29
C ILE A 173 -15.15 21.97 -5.29
N SER A 174 -14.57 23.06 -4.81
CA SER A 174 -13.92 24.06 -5.65
C SER A 174 -12.42 23.76 -5.78
N ILE A 175 -11.95 23.59 -7.01
CA ILE A 175 -10.52 23.39 -7.32
C ILE A 175 -10.15 24.36 -8.42
N ASN A 176 -9.21 25.25 -8.14
CA ASN A 176 -8.75 26.28 -9.09
C ASN A 176 -9.93 27.02 -9.77
N GLU A 177 -10.85 27.53 -8.95
CA GLU A 177 -12.05 28.27 -9.38
C GLU A 177 -13.10 27.44 -10.14
N THR A 178 -12.85 26.15 -10.35
CA THR A 178 -13.82 25.24 -10.96
C THR A 178 -14.58 24.47 -9.86
N ILE A 179 -15.91 24.55 -9.92
CA ILE A 179 -16.78 23.84 -8.97
C ILE A 179 -17.16 22.48 -9.57
N TYR A 180 -16.93 21.43 -8.80
CA TYR A 180 -17.33 20.06 -9.12
C TYR A 180 -18.45 19.62 -8.18
N SER A 181 -19.61 19.34 -8.73
CA SER A 181 -20.76 18.85 -7.95
C SER A 181 -20.52 17.42 -7.45
N ASN A 182 -21.23 17.06 -6.39
CA ASN A 182 -21.24 15.71 -5.84
C ASN A 182 -21.57 14.65 -6.92
N ASP A 183 -22.51 14.95 -7.83
CA ASP A 183 -22.88 14.04 -8.91
C ASP A 183 -21.70 13.73 -9.85
N ILE A 184 -20.85 14.72 -10.12
CA ILE A 184 -19.62 14.52 -10.92
C ILE A 184 -18.61 13.69 -10.16
N LEU A 185 -18.45 13.94 -8.86
CA LEU A 185 -17.49 13.24 -8.01
C LEU A 185 -17.90 11.80 -7.70
N ARG A 186 -19.20 11.53 -7.61
CA ARG A 186 -19.76 10.19 -7.40
C ARG A 186 -19.77 9.34 -8.67
N LYS A 187 -19.75 9.93 -9.85
CA LYS A 187 -19.65 9.18 -11.09
C LYS A 187 -18.32 8.44 -11.14
N ASP A 188 -18.41 7.14 -11.04
CA ASP A 188 -17.25 6.28 -11.25
C ASP A 188 -16.87 6.35 -12.74
N LYS A 189 -15.67 6.82 -13.00
CA LYS A 189 -15.12 6.95 -14.35
C LYS A 189 -14.20 5.79 -14.70
N SER A 190 -14.19 4.76 -13.87
CA SER A 190 -13.40 3.56 -14.11
C SER A 190 -14.11 2.63 -15.08
N MET A 191 -13.34 2.08 -15.99
CA MET A 191 -13.75 0.95 -16.79
C MET A 191 -13.04 -0.28 -16.25
N LEU A 192 -13.79 -1.24 -15.74
CA LEU A 192 -13.26 -2.49 -15.23
C LEU A 192 -13.37 -3.56 -16.31
N MET A 193 -12.24 -4.11 -16.68
CA MET A 193 -12.18 -5.29 -17.53
C MET A 193 -11.84 -6.50 -16.68
N THR A 194 -12.72 -7.45 -16.64
CA THR A 194 -12.43 -8.79 -16.11
C THR A 194 -12.21 -9.74 -17.29
N PHE A 195 -11.25 -10.63 -17.15
CA PHE A 195 -11.02 -11.66 -18.16
C PHE A 195 -10.76 -12.99 -17.48
N ASP A 196 -11.16 -14.04 -18.13
CA ASP A 196 -10.92 -15.43 -17.77
C ASP A 196 -10.26 -16.16 -18.94
N ILE A 197 -9.30 -17.01 -18.62
CA ILE A 197 -8.49 -17.71 -19.61
C ILE A 197 -8.67 -19.20 -19.39
N GLU A 198 -9.20 -19.88 -20.40
CA GLU A 198 -9.32 -21.31 -20.41
C GLU A 198 -8.18 -21.94 -21.22
N MET A 199 -7.42 -22.80 -20.56
CA MET A 199 -6.30 -23.51 -21.16
C MET A 199 -6.46 -25.03 -20.98
N TYR A 200 -5.93 -25.77 -21.93
CA TYR A 200 -5.89 -27.22 -21.89
C TYR A 200 -4.45 -27.71 -21.85
N SER A 201 -4.18 -28.71 -21.03
CA SER A 201 -2.95 -29.48 -21.04
C SER A 201 -3.25 -30.96 -21.32
N PRO A 202 -2.55 -31.61 -22.25
CA PRO A 202 -2.71 -33.04 -22.48
C PRO A 202 -2.18 -33.91 -21.31
N ILE A 203 -1.44 -33.30 -20.39
CA ILE A 203 -0.88 -33.99 -19.22
C ILE A 203 -1.86 -33.92 -18.06
N LEU A 204 -2.43 -35.03 -17.70
CA LEU A 204 -3.42 -35.17 -16.63
C LEU A 204 -2.86 -34.70 -15.27
N GLY A 205 -3.59 -33.80 -14.61
CA GLY A 205 -3.23 -33.26 -13.30
C GLY A 205 -2.18 -32.15 -13.31
N ARG A 206 -1.71 -31.73 -14.47
CA ARG A 206 -0.83 -30.55 -14.62
C ARG A 206 -1.67 -29.30 -14.86
N VAL A 207 -1.33 -28.20 -14.20
CA VAL A 207 -1.85 -26.88 -14.53
C VAL A 207 -1.21 -26.43 -15.83
N PRO A 208 -1.97 -26.03 -16.86
CA PRO A 208 -1.41 -25.52 -18.12
C PRO A 208 -0.46 -24.35 -17.91
N ASN A 209 0.59 -24.28 -18.74
CA ASN A 209 1.62 -23.24 -18.69
C ASN A 209 1.89 -22.71 -20.10
N GLY A 210 1.90 -21.38 -20.27
CA GLY A 210 2.12 -20.72 -21.56
C GLY A 210 3.52 -20.94 -22.17
N ASP A 211 4.49 -21.45 -21.41
CA ASP A 211 5.84 -21.77 -21.89
C ASP A 211 5.94 -23.18 -22.50
N GLU A 212 4.87 -23.96 -22.45
CA GLU A 212 4.82 -25.34 -22.92
C GLU A 212 4.07 -25.42 -24.26
N GLU A 213 4.74 -25.86 -25.31
CA GLU A 213 4.16 -25.96 -26.67
C GLU A 213 2.94 -26.92 -26.75
N SER A 214 2.85 -27.87 -25.83
CA SER A 214 1.74 -28.83 -25.78
C SER A 214 0.49 -28.30 -25.11
N ASP A 215 0.56 -27.17 -24.44
CA ASP A 215 -0.56 -26.57 -23.73
C ASP A 215 -1.23 -25.52 -24.63
N GLU A 216 -2.54 -25.60 -24.74
CA GLU A 216 -3.32 -24.81 -25.68
C GLU A 216 -4.24 -23.83 -24.94
N LEU A 217 -4.20 -22.56 -25.36
CA LEU A 217 -5.19 -21.58 -25.02
C LEU A 217 -6.38 -21.73 -25.99
N PHE A 218 -7.57 -22.06 -25.49
CA PHE A 218 -8.72 -22.25 -26.36
C PHE A 218 -9.83 -21.21 -26.18
N MET A 219 -9.86 -20.51 -25.03
CA MET A 219 -10.86 -19.48 -24.81
C MET A 219 -10.33 -18.33 -23.93
N ILE A 220 -10.69 -17.12 -24.30
CA ILE A 220 -10.54 -15.93 -23.45
C ILE A 220 -11.92 -15.30 -23.33
N GLY A 221 -12.52 -15.38 -22.14
CA GLY A 221 -13.73 -14.65 -21.80
C GLY A 221 -13.37 -13.24 -21.31
N MET A 222 -14.04 -12.20 -21.82
CA MET A 222 -13.83 -10.83 -21.36
C MET A 222 -15.16 -10.17 -21.04
N THR A 223 -15.21 -9.47 -19.91
CA THR A 223 -16.35 -8.62 -19.54
C THR A 223 -15.85 -7.22 -19.25
N LEU A 224 -16.45 -6.24 -19.89
CA LEU A 224 -16.21 -4.82 -19.66
C LEU A 224 -17.37 -4.26 -18.83
N HIS A 225 -17.03 -3.74 -17.65
CA HIS A 225 -17.97 -3.01 -16.80
C HIS A 225 -17.67 -1.52 -16.94
N ASN A 226 -18.64 -0.79 -17.47
CA ASN A 226 -18.61 0.67 -17.46
C ASN A 226 -19.59 1.13 -16.38
N THR A 227 -19.06 1.60 -15.27
CA THR A 227 -19.87 2.06 -14.13
C THR A 227 -20.63 3.36 -14.41
N ASN A 228 -20.34 4.01 -15.55
CA ASN A 228 -21.09 5.20 -16.01
C ASN A 228 -22.18 4.86 -17.03
N ALA A 229 -22.38 3.62 -17.42
CA ALA A 229 -23.55 3.25 -18.20
C ALA A 229 -24.76 3.39 -17.28
N ASP A 230 -25.60 4.37 -17.58
CA ASP A 230 -26.90 4.50 -16.95
C ASP A 230 -27.59 3.15 -17.08
N GLY A 231 -27.68 2.43 -15.97
CA GLY A 231 -28.38 1.17 -15.87
C GLY A 231 -29.88 1.41 -15.86
#